data_ca6b8a846a9fa9386ea81cc27691e5e8
#
_entry.id   ca6b8a846a9fa9386ea81cc27691e5e8
#
_cell.length_a   1.000
_cell.length_b   1.000
_cell.length_c   1.000
_cell.angle_alpha   90.00
_cell.angle_beta   90.00
_cell.angle_gamma   90.00
#
_symmetry.space_group_name_H-M   'P 1'
#
loop_
_entity.id
_entity.type
_entity.pdbx_description
1 polymer ?
#
loop_
_entity_poly.entity_id
_entity_poly.type
_entity_poly.pdbx_seq_one_letter_code
_entity_poly.pdbx_strand_id
1 'polypeptide(L)'
;MTPEQFVESIETDNATALSRLDSSKGLYADTRGTMERAAVLRAAATGEFHARETFEKWADDETNDDAREAFAETAREEGEHYGLIAGELEGEHEPGETPAIQESLRSQSDTTGRAGAFLGRTMVADRSADQATAFFVGEADTEGADLLREVGDDTEAQLERAQDLLGEVCTEPADWERASAAASDAIGAAHEEYTDSLDEMGESPEPSS
;
A
#
# COMPACT_ATOMS: atom_id res chain seq x y z
N MET A 1 23.03 9.48 -2.75
CA MET A 1 21.60 9.84 -2.52
C MET A 1 21.32 9.60 -1.06
N THR A 2 20.52 10.44 -0.39
CA THR A 2 20.04 10.12 0.97
C THR A 2 18.66 9.49 0.88
N PRO A 3 18.19 8.77 1.93
CA PRO A 3 16.83 8.20 1.93
C PRO A 3 15.74 9.25 1.70
N GLU A 4 15.84 10.43 2.28
CA GLU A 4 14.86 11.52 2.11
C GLU A 4 14.84 12.02 0.65
N GLN A 5 16.02 12.18 0.03
CA GLN A 5 16.11 12.56 -1.39
C GLN A 5 15.52 11.47 -2.30
N PHE A 6 15.62 10.21 -1.88
CA PHE A 6 15.03 9.11 -2.61
C PHE A 6 13.50 9.17 -2.57
N VAL A 7 12.92 9.37 -1.39
CA VAL A 7 11.46 9.55 -1.21
C VAL A 7 10.96 10.70 -2.09
N GLU A 8 11.59 11.88 -2.03
CA GLU A 8 11.23 13.04 -2.86
C GLU A 8 11.31 12.73 -4.37
N SER A 9 12.31 11.93 -4.79
CA SER A 9 12.45 11.52 -6.19
C SER A 9 11.31 10.58 -6.62
N ILE A 10 10.98 9.57 -5.81
CA ILE A 10 9.88 8.65 -6.09
C ILE A 10 8.53 9.38 -6.17
N GLU A 11 8.27 10.31 -5.25
CA GLU A 11 7.06 11.14 -5.29
C GLU A 11 6.98 11.98 -6.56
N THR A 12 8.10 12.59 -6.96
CA THR A 12 8.16 13.43 -8.17
C THR A 12 7.97 12.61 -9.43
N ASP A 13 8.68 11.49 -9.55
CA ASP A 13 8.67 10.65 -10.74
C ASP A 13 7.31 9.94 -10.94
N ASN A 14 6.58 9.68 -9.84
CA ASN A 14 5.28 9.02 -9.84
C ASN A 14 4.11 9.96 -9.49
N ALA A 15 4.32 11.29 -9.54
CA ALA A 15 3.35 12.29 -9.07
C ALA A 15 1.96 12.12 -9.68
N THR A 16 1.87 11.81 -10.98
CA THR A 16 0.57 11.61 -11.67
C THR A 16 -0.16 10.37 -11.15
N ALA A 17 0.52 9.25 -11.00
CA ALA A 17 -0.06 8.01 -10.50
C ALA A 17 -0.53 8.19 -9.05
N LEU A 18 0.35 8.69 -8.18
CA LEU A 18 0.05 8.95 -6.78
C LEU A 18 -1.12 9.92 -6.59
N SER A 19 -1.17 11.02 -7.38
CA SER A 19 -2.28 11.98 -7.31
C SER A 19 -3.62 11.39 -7.76
N ARG A 20 -3.61 10.44 -8.70
CA ARG A 20 -4.84 9.76 -9.13
C ARG A 20 -5.31 8.74 -8.09
N LEU A 21 -4.40 7.99 -7.52
CA LEU A 21 -4.67 7.06 -6.42
C LEU A 21 -5.18 7.80 -5.18
N ASP A 22 -4.70 9.01 -4.91
CA ASP A 22 -5.15 9.90 -3.83
C ASP A 22 -6.47 10.64 -4.13
N SER A 23 -7.10 10.41 -5.26
CA SER A 23 -8.38 11.02 -5.59
C SER A 23 -9.56 10.23 -5.01
N SER A 24 -10.72 10.87 -4.85
CA SER A 24 -11.95 10.17 -4.43
C SER A 24 -12.35 9.00 -5.35
N LYS A 25 -11.77 8.91 -6.54
CA LYS A 25 -11.94 7.78 -7.46
C LYS A 25 -11.06 6.58 -7.08
N GLY A 26 -10.01 6.74 -6.26
CA GLY A 26 -9.21 5.63 -5.75
C GLY A 26 -10.09 4.66 -4.96
N LEU A 27 -10.71 5.14 -3.88
CA LEU A 27 -11.63 4.32 -3.09
C LEU A 27 -12.83 3.80 -3.88
N TYR A 28 -13.33 4.58 -4.85
CA TYR A 28 -14.41 4.16 -5.75
C TYR A 28 -13.97 2.98 -6.64
N ALA A 29 -12.73 2.99 -7.13
CA ALA A 29 -12.16 1.89 -7.90
C ALA A 29 -11.97 0.63 -7.02
N ASP A 30 -11.39 0.78 -5.83
CA ASP A 30 -11.14 -0.31 -4.88
C ASP A 30 -12.43 -1.01 -4.43
N THR A 31 -13.52 -0.26 -4.31
CA THR A 31 -14.85 -0.77 -3.94
C THR A 31 -15.72 -1.18 -5.14
N ARG A 32 -15.17 -1.11 -6.34
CA ARG A 32 -15.90 -1.36 -7.59
C ARG A 32 -17.22 -0.58 -7.66
N GLY A 33 -17.17 0.69 -7.27
CA GLY A 33 -18.30 1.61 -7.30
C GLY A 33 -19.27 1.48 -6.12
N THR A 34 -19.05 0.55 -5.20
CA THR A 34 -19.94 0.33 -4.04
C THR A 34 -19.44 1.13 -2.84
N MET A 35 -19.89 2.38 -2.75
CA MET A 35 -19.50 3.28 -1.65
C MET A 35 -20.36 3.04 -0.41
N GLU A 36 -20.18 1.87 0.22
CA GLU A 36 -20.86 1.44 1.44
C GLU A 36 -19.83 0.98 2.48
N ARG A 37 -20.13 1.17 3.78
CA ARG A 37 -19.25 0.79 4.89
C ARG A 37 -18.61 -0.59 4.71
N ALA A 38 -19.43 -1.59 4.46
CA ALA A 38 -18.95 -2.96 4.32
C ALA A 38 -18.04 -3.19 3.10
N ALA A 39 -18.25 -2.46 2.00
CA ALA A 39 -17.40 -2.56 0.82
C ALA A 39 -16.03 -1.92 1.06
N VAL A 40 -16.00 -0.75 1.71
CA VAL A 40 -14.75 -0.06 2.09
C VAL A 40 -13.93 -0.92 3.05
N LEU A 41 -14.55 -1.47 4.10
CA LEU A 41 -13.86 -2.37 5.03
C LEU A 41 -13.35 -3.66 4.35
N ARG A 42 -14.10 -4.23 3.39
CA ARG A 42 -13.62 -5.40 2.64
C ARG A 42 -12.43 -5.08 1.75
N ALA A 43 -12.44 -3.95 1.08
CA ALA A 43 -11.31 -3.51 0.26
C ALA A 43 -10.06 -3.31 1.13
N ALA A 44 -10.18 -2.60 2.25
CA ALA A 44 -9.09 -2.43 3.20
C ALA A 44 -8.59 -3.78 3.75
N ALA A 45 -9.48 -4.65 4.25
CA ALA A 45 -9.11 -5.97 4.77
C ALA A 45 -8.41 -6.84 3.71
N THR A 46 -8.80 -6.75 2.44
CA THR A 46 -8.13 -7.47 1.34
C THR A 46 -6.69 -6.97 1.17
N GLY A 47 -6.48 -5.66 1.22
CA GLY A 47 -5.14 -5.06 1.15
C GLY A 47 -4.22 -5.56 2.27
N GLU A 48 -4.68 -5.48 3.51
CA GLU A 48 -3.93 -5.92 4.70
C GLU A 48 -3.62 -7.42 4.68
N PHE A 49 -4.60 -8.25 4.28
CA PHE A 49 -4.40 -9.69 4.18
C PHE A 49 -3.25 -10.04 3.22
N HIS A 50 -3.28 -9.51 2.00
CA HIS A 50 -2.27 -9.83 0.99
C HIS A 50 -0.91 -9.17 1.27
N ALA A 51 -0.90 -8.00 1.93
CA ALA A 51 0.33 -7.37 2.40
C ALA A 51 1.00 -8.22 3.47
N ARG A 52 0.25 -8.68 4.49
CA ARG A 52 0.76 -9.62 5.49
C ARG A 52 1.43 -10.83 4.83
N GLU A 53 0.75 -11.52 3.92
CA GLU A 53 1.32 -12.69 3.25
C GLU A 53 2.62 -12.38 2.50
N THR A 54 2.69 -11.21 1.86
CA THR A 54 3.88 -10.79 1.12
C THR A 54 5.05 -10.54 2.06
N PHE A 55 4.83 -9.80 3.15
CA PHE A 55 5.88 -9.47 4.11
C PHE A 55 6.29 -10.69 4.96
N GLU A 56 5.36 -11.58 5.34
CA GLU A 56 5.70 -12.87 5.98
C GLU A 56 6.65 -13.69 5.09
N LYS A 57 6.32 -13.83 3.82
CA LYS A 57 7.17 -14.55 2.87
C LYS A 57 8.54 -13.89 2.70
N TRP A 58 8.60 -12.57 2.62
CA TRP A 58 9.86 -11.86 2.53
C TRP A 58 10.70 -12.04 3.78
N ALA A 59 10.11 -11.96 4.97
CA ALA A 59 10.82 -12.20 6.23
C ALA A 59 11.40 -13.61 6.32
N ASP A 60 10.65 -14.62 5.84
CA ASP A 60 11.09 -16.01 5.83
C ASP A 60 12.27 -16.27 4.86
N ASP A 61 12.25 -15.59 3.71
CA ASP A 61 13.24 -15.80 2.62
C ASP A 61 14.44 -14.83 2.71
N GLU A 62 14.39 -13.79 3.57
CA GLU A 62 15.40 -12.74 3.61
C GLU A 62 16.65 -13.16 4.38
N THR A 63 17.81 -12.84 3.82
CA THR A 63 19.12 -13.15 4.40
C THR A 63 19.79 -11.96 5.07
N ASN A 64 19.39 -10.73 4.73
CA ASN A 64 19.83 -9.53 5.42
C ASN A 64 19.04 -9.39 6.73
N ASP A 65 19.73 -9.25 7.86
CA ASP A 65 19.10 -9.26 9.17
C ASP A 65 18.18 -8.06 9.40
N ASP A 66 18.59 -6.87 8.97
CA ASP A 66 17.82 -5.62 9.13
C ASP A 66 16.55 -5.65 8.26
N ALA A 67 16.68 -6.10 7.02
CA ALA A 67 15.54 -6.25 6.12
C ALA A 67 14.55 -7.32 6.61
N ARG A 68 15.05 -8.44 7.12
CA ARG A 68 14.22 -9.50 7.70
C ARG A 68 13.42 -8.99 8.89
N GLU A 69 14.05 -8.20 9.79
CA GLU A 69 13.38 -7.62 10.95
C GLU A 69 12.30 -6.62 10.51
N ALA A 70 12.61 -5.72 9.58
CA ALA A 70 11.66 -4.75 9.04
C ALA A 70 10.44 -5.43 8.39
N PHE A 71 10.65 -6.47 7.57
CA PHE A 71 9.55 -7.21 6.94
C PHE A 71 8.72 -8.00 7.94
N ALA A 72 9.35 -8.62 8.95
CA ALA A 72 8.65 -9.38 9.98
C ALA A 72 7.77 -8.45 10.86
N GLU A 73 8.27 -7.27 11.22
CA GLU A 73 7.52 -6.28 11.97
C GLU A 73 6.32 -5.78 11.15
N THR A 74 6.54 -5.42 9.89
CA THR A 74 5.46 -4.99 8.98
C THR A 74 4.41 -6.09 8.81
N ALA A 75 4.83 -7.36 8.60
CA ALA A 75 3.89 -8.49 8.50
C ALA A 75 3.00 -8.64 9.73
N ARG A 76 3.56 -8.43 10.93
CA ARG A 76 2.81 -8.47 12.18
C ARG A 76 1.76 -7.36 12.24
N GLU A 77 2.13 -6.13 11.90
CA GLU A 77 1.24 -4.98 11.87
C GLU A 77 0.09 -5.20 10.87
N GLU A 78 0.40 -5.62 9.64
CA GLU A 78 -0.62 -5.94 8.61
C GLU A 78 -1.59 -7.04 9.10
N GLY A 79 -1.09 -8.03 9.86
CA GLY A 79 -1.93 -9.06 10.48
C GLY A 79 -2.85 -8.50 11.57
N GLU A 80 -2.38 -7.56 12.36
CA GLU A 80 -3.17 -6.86 13.39
C GLU A 80 -4.25 -5.98 12.72
N HIS A 81 -3.89 -5.19 11.70
CA HIS A 81 -4.82 -4.37 10.91
C HIS A 81 -5.91 -5.22 10.26
N TYR A 82 -5.51 -6.32 9.61
CA TYR A 82 -6.47 -7.27 9.04
C TYR A 82 -7.47 -7.78 10.09
N GLY A 83 -6.96 -8.17 11.25
CA GLY A 83 -7.81 -8.67 12.34
C GLY A 83 -8.81 -7.63 12.85
N LEU A 84 -8.37 -6.39 13.00
CA LEU A 84 -9.20 -5.26 13.43
C LEU A 84 -10.28 -4.95 12.39
N ILE A 85 -9.90 -4.78 11.13
CA ILE A 85 -10.83 -4.41 10.04
C ILE A 85 -11.82 -5.53 9.74
N ALA A 86 -11.33 -6.79 9.63
CA ALA A 86 -12.19 -7.95 9.37
C ALA A 86 -13.17 -8.21 10.54
N GLY A 87 -12.80 -7.86 11.76
CA GLY A 87 -13.65 -7.94 12.94
C GLY A 87 -14.89 -7.03 12.88
N GLU A 88 -14.84 -5.97 12.09
CA GLU A 88 -15.95 -5.04 11.86
C GLU A 88 -16.91 -5.48 10.75
N LEU A 89 -16.60 -6.56 10.05
CA LEU A 89 -17.44 -7.10 8.99
C LEU A 89 -18.47 -8.11 9.54
N GLU A 90 -19.65 -8.10 8.96
CA GLU A 90 -20.64 -9.16 9.20
C GLU A 90 -20.25 -10.42 8.41
N GLY A 91 -19.84 -11.46 9.12
CA GLY A 91 -19.43 -12.74 8.55
C GLY A 91 -17.93 -12.84 8.28
N GLU A 92 -17.53 -13.95 7.70
CA GLU A 92 -16.12 -14.22 7.39
C GLU A 92 -15.68 -13.40 6.16
N HIS A 93 -14.49 -12.81 6.22
CA HIS A 93 -13.89 -12.10 5.09
C HIS A 93 -13.16 -13.10 4.19
N GLU A 94 -13.47 -13.06 2.91
CA GLU A 94 -12.74 -13.80 1.86
C GLU A 94 -11.89 -12.78 1.07
N PRO A 95 -10.54 -12.87 1.12
CA PRO A 95 -9.65 -11.84 0.57
C PRO A 95 -9.70 -11.66 -0.95
N GLY A 96 -10.29 -12.61 -1.67
CA GLY A 96 -10.39 -12.52 -3.12
C GLY A 96 -9.04 -12.69 -3.85
N GLU A 97 -8.94 -12.08 -5.02
CA GLU A 97 -7.72 -12.12 -5.84
C GLU A 97 -6.61 -11.23 -5.23
N THR A 98 -5.36 -11.60 -5.51
CA THR A 98 -4.20 -10.80 -5.08
C THR A 98 -4.17 -9.47 -5.84
N PRO A 99 -4.13 -8.31 -5.17
CA PRO A 99 -3.99 -7.02 -5.84
C PRO A 99 -2.70 -6.93 -6.67
N ALA A 100 -2.74 -6.21 -7.79
CA ALA A 100 -1.60 -6.09 -8.71
C ALA A 100 -0.33 -5.53 -8.03
N ILE A 101 -0.49 -4.60 -7.09
CA ILE A 101 0.63 -4.09 -6.30
C ILE A 101 1.32 -5.22 -5.52
N GLN A 102 0.57 -6.16 -4.93
CA GLN A 102 1.14 -7.28 -4.19
C GLN A 102 1.81 -8.30 -5.11
N GLU A 103 1.32 -8.48 -6.33
CA GLU A 103 1.99 -9.29 -7.35
C GLU A 103 3.33 -8.65 -7.76
N SER A 104 3.37 -7.32 -7.93
CA SER A 104 4.59 -6.56 -8.19
C SER A 104 5.62 -6.75 -7.07
N LEU A 105 5.20 -6.62 -5.79
CA LEU A 105 6.06 -6.86 -4.63
C LEU A 105 6.61 -8.30 -4.65
N ARG A 106 5.74 -9.30 -4.83
CA ARG A 106 6.12 -10.73 -4.82
C ARG A 106 7.06 -11.11 -5.96
N SER A 107 7.19 -10.28 -6.99
CA SER A 107 8.15 -10.47 -8.08
C SER A 107 9.59 -10.08 -7.70
N GLN A 108 9.76 -9.29 -6.63
CA GLN A 108 11.08 -8.83 -6.18
C GLN A 108 11.86 -9.97 -5.51
N SER A 109 13.10 -10.18 -5.96
CA SER A 109 13.92 -11.32 -5.54
C SER A 109 15.15 -10.96 -4.73
N ASP A 110 15.52 -9.68 -4.65
CA ASP A 110 16.67 -9.21 -3.89
C ASP A 110 16.27 -8.15 -2.86
N THR A 111 17.10 -7.99 -1.82
CA THR A 111 16.85 -7.11 -0.67
C THR A 111 16.59 -5.67 -1.09
N THR A 112 17.37 -5.13 -2.02
CA THR A 112 17.26 -3.74 -2.47
C THR A 112 15.97 -3.49 -3.24
N GLY A 113 15.59 -4.42 -4.14
CA GLY A 113 14.31 -4.37 -4.84
C GLY A 113 13.12 -4.47 -3.88
N ARG A 114 13.18 -5.38 -2.90
CA ARG A 114 12.16 -5.50 -1.84
C ARG A 114 12.02 -4.22 -1.02
N ALA A 115 13.14 -3.60 -0.61
CA ALA A 115 13.11 -2.34 0.14
C ALA A 115 12.49 -1.19 -0.67
N GLY A 116 12.81 -1.08 -1.97
CA GLY A 116 12.19 -0.10 -2.87
C GLY A 116 10.69 -0.34 -3.06
N ALA A 117 10.30 -1.59 -3.33
CA ALA A 117 8.89 -1.96 -3.48
C ALA A 117 8.09 -1.77 -2.17
N PHE A 118 8.72 -2.01 -1.01
CA PHE A 118 8.13 -1.71 0.30
C PHE A 118 7.79 -0.23 0.41
N LEU A 119 8.73 0.67 0.10
CA LEU A 119 8.47 2.11 0.10
C LEU A 119 7.31 2.47 -0.85
N GLY A 120 7.35 2.00 -2.10
CA GLY A 120 6.32 2.30 -3.10
C GLY A 120 4.93 1.83 -2.67
N ARG A 121 4.83 0.61 -2.11
CA ARG A 121 3.58 0.08 -1.54
C ARG A 121 3.08 0.93 -0.39
N THR A 122 3.95 1.33 0.51
CA THR A 122 3.55 2.09 1.69
C THR A 122 3.05 3.48 1.32
N MET A 123 3.65 4.12 0.31
CA MET A 123 3.12 5.38 -0.25
C MET A 123 1.70 5.26 -0.83
N VAL A 124 1.36 4.12 -1.40
CA VAL A 124 0.00 3.86 -1.90
C VAL A 124 -0.95 3.56 -0.75
N ALA A 125 -0.54 2.74 0.21
CA ALA A 125 -1.35 2.35 1.37
C ALA A 125 -1.74 3.55 2.24
N ASP A 126 -0.82 4.47 2.47
CA ASP A 126 -1.05 5.72 3.19
C ASP A 126 -2.21 6.51 2.56
N ARG A 127 -2.20 6.68 1.25
CA ARG A 127 -3.27 7.37 0.52
C ARG A 127 -4.61 6.63 0.58
N SER A 128 -4.58 5.31 0.53
CA SER A 128 -5.80 4.49 0.64
C SER A 128 -6.41 4.58 2.05
N ALA A 129 -5.58 4.59 3.10
CA ALA A 129 -6.01 4.77 4.49
C ALA A 129 -6.65 6.16 4.69
N ASP A 130 -6.05 7.21 4.14
CA ASP A 130 -6.59 8.57 4.18
C ASP A 130 -7.96 8.68 3.51
N GLN A 131 -8.14 8.07 2.33
CA GLN A 131 -9.41 8.10 1.63
C GLN A 131 -10.49 7.29 2.36
N ALA A 132 -10.15 6.11 2.87
CA ALA A 132 -11.07 5.32 3.68
C ALA A 132 -11.47 6.06 4.96
N THR A 133 -10.53 6.70 5.64
CA THR A 133 -10.80 7.57 6.79
C THR A 133 -11.72 8.73 6.42
N ALA A 134 -11.47 9.42 5.31
CA ALA A 134 -12.30 10.52 4.82
C ALA A 134 -13.72 10.06 4.48
N PHE A 135 -13.89 8.87 3.91
CA PHE A 135 -15.20 8.26 3.68
C PHE A 135 -15.98 8.09 4.98
N PHE A 136 -15.40 7.47 6.01
CA PHE A 136 -16.06 7.25 7.30
C PHE A 136 -16.38 8.56 8.02
N VAL A 137 -15.52 9.56 7.91
CA VAL A 137 -15.81 10.93 8.42
C VAL A 137 -17.01 11.52 7.69
N GLY A 138 -17.09 11.36 6.35
CA GLY A 138 -18.21 11.84 5.54
C GLY A 138 -19.54 11.18 5.89
N GLU A 139 -19.51 9.90 6.25
CA GLU A 139 -20.67 9.12 6.70
C GLU A 139 -21.03 9.34 8.20
N ALA A 140 -20.26 10.15 8.91
CA ALA A 140 -20.36 10.37 10.36
C ALA A 140 -20.20 9.06 11.18
N ASP A 141 -19.49 8.06 10.64
CA ASP A 141 -19.09 6.83 11.31
C ASP A 141 -17.75 7.06 12.03
N THR A 142 -17.83 7.43 13.30
CA THR A 142 -16.65 7.75 14.11
C THR A 142 -15.83 6.50 14.45
N GLU A 143 -16.46 5.34 14.59
CA GLU A 143 -15.76 4.08 14.90
C GLU A 143 -14.93 3.63 13.70
N GLY A 144 -15.51 3.65 12.51
CA GLY A 144 -14.78 3.35 11.27
C GLY A 144 -13.65 4.35 11.00
N ALA A 145 -13.90 5.65 11.23
CA ALA A 145 -12.88 6.67 11.05
C ALA A 145 -11.71 6.53 12.03
N ASP A 146 -11.97 6.18 13.29
CA ASP A 146 -10.92 6.01 14.31
C ASP A 146 -10.09 4.75 14.02
N LEU A 147 -10.73 3.65 13.58
CA LEU A 147 -10.06 2.43 13.15
C LEU A 147 -9.08 2.71 11.98
N LEU A 148 -9.55 3.38 10.92
CA LEU A 148 -8.71 3.64 9.75
C LEU A 148 -7.61 4.69 10.02
N ARG A 149 -7.78 5.59 11.00
CA ARG A 149 -6.69 6.46 11.47
C ARG A 149 -5.60 5.67 12.16
N GLU A 150 -5.95 4.70 13.02
CA GLU A 150 -4.96 3.84 13.68
C GLU A 150 -4.12 3.09 12.63
N VAL A 151 -4.75 2.54 11.61
CA VAL A 151 -4.05 1.91 10.47
C VAL A 151 -3.16 2.91 9.73
N GLY A 152 -3.64 4.13 9.49
CA GLY A 152 -2.87 5.22 8.86
C GLY A 152 -1.63 5.61 9.66
N ASP A 153 -1.77 5.79 10.99
CA ASP A 153 -0.65 6.13 11.87
C ASP A 153 0.46 5.06 11.83
N ASP A 154 0.09 3.77 11.80
CA ASP A 154 1.05 2.67 11.66
C ASP A 154 1.66 2.63 10.24
N THR A 155 0.90 3.00 9.21
CA THR A 155 1.40 3.10 7.83
C THR A 155 2.46 4.20 7.68
N GLU A 156 2.29 5.34 8.37
CA GLU A 156 3.35 6.37 8.44
C GLU A 156 4.62 5.81 9.08
N ALA A 157 4.52 5.04 10.16
CA ALA A 157 5.68 4.39 10.79
C ALA A 157 6.33 3.35 9.86
N GLN A 158 5.55 2.64 9.05
CA GLN A 158 6.08 1.74 8.02
C GLN A 158 6.84 2.50 6.93
N LEU A 159 6.38 3.70 6.54
CA LEU A 159 7.09 4.54 5.58
C LEU A 159 8.46 4.96 6.11
N GLU A 160 8.55 5.38 7.37
CA GLU A 160 9.82 5.68 8.03
C GLU A 160 10.72 4.43 8.07
N ARG A 161 10.20 3.27 8.44
CA ARG A 161 10.93 1.98 8.45
C ARG A 161 11.47 1.60 7.07
N ALA A 162 10.66 1.78 6.01
CA ALA A 162 11.10 1.51 4.63
C ALA A 162 12.22 2.47 4.21
N GLN A 163 12.13 3.74 4.60
CA GLN A 163 13.15 4.76 4.35
C GLN A 163 14.45 4.44 5.07
N ASP A 164 14.40 4.07 6.34
CA ASP A 164 15.56 3.68 7.14
C ASP A 164 16.23 2.44 6.53
N LEU A 165 15.45 1.42 6.18
CA LEU A 165 15.96 0.20 5.53
C LEU A 165 16.70 0.52 4.22
N LEU A 166 16.16 1.41 3.39
CA LEU A 166 16.84 1.85 2.16
C LEU A 166 18.20 2.48 2.46
N GLY A 167 18.32 3.26 3.56
CA GLY A 167 19.58 3.82 4.00
C GLY A 167 20.63 2.78 4.37
N GLU A 168 20.20 1.63 4.89
CA GLU A 168 21.09 0.53 5.28
C GLU A 168 21.49 -0.36 4.11
N VAL A 169 20.57 -0.62 3.16
CA VAL A 169 20.79 -1.59 2.08
C VAL A 169 21.29 -0.97 0.77
N CYS A 170 21.07 0.34 0.53
CA CYS A 170 21.51 1.02 -0.68
C CYS A 170 22.87 1.68 -0.47
N THR A 171 23.94 0.97 -0.75
CA THR A 171 25.32 1.42 -0.55
C THR A 171 25.97 2.01 -1.80
N GLU A 172 25.52 1.60 -2.99
CA GLU A 172 26.04 2.01 -4.29
C GLU A 172 24.95 2.67 -5.16
N PRO A 173 25.31 3.49 -6.16
CA PRO A 173 24.32 4.11 -7.05
C PRO A 173 23.39 3.10 -7.74
N ALA A 174 23.89 1.93 -8.07
CA ALA A 174 23.10 0.87 -8.71
C ALA A 174 22.03 0.26 -7.77
N ASP A 175 22.23 0.33 -6.45
CA ASP A 175 21.22 -0.10 -5.46
C ASP A 175 20.05 0.88 -5.47
N TRP A 176 20.33 2.18 -5.43
CA TRP A 176 19.30 3.21 -5.52
C TRP A 176 18.51 3.17 -6.83
N GLU A 177 19.17 2.88 -7.97
CA GLU A 177 18.49 2.70 -9.27
C GLU A 177 17.53 1.49 -9.22
N ARG A 178 17.95 0.39 -8.62
CA ARG A 178 17.15 -0.83 -8.48
C ARG A 178 15.96 -0.61 -7.54
N ALA A 179 16.20 0.03 -6.39
CA ALA A 179 15.14 0.38 -5.46
C ALA A 179 14.11 1.34 -6.10
N SER A 180 14.58 2.34 -6.88
CA SER A 180 13.71 3.27 -7.59
C SER A 180 12.83 2.58 -8.63
N ALA A 181 13.40 1.66 -9.41
CA ALA A 181 12.63 0.87 -10.36
C ALA A 181 11.54 0.05 -9.63
N ALA A 182 11.88 -0.65 -8.55
CA ALA A 182 10.94 -1.47 -7.80
C ALA A 182 9.83 -0.65 -7.11
N ALA A 183 10.17 0.54 -6.57
CA ALA A 183 9.17 1.45 -5.99
C ALA A 183 8.19 1.96 -7.06
N SER A 184 8.72 2.38 -8.22
CA SER A 184 7.90 2.84 -9.34
C SER A 184 7.05 1.73 -9.95
N ASP A 185 7.56 0.50 -10.02
CA ASP A 185 6.81 -0.67 -10.50
C ASP A 185 5.63 -0.99 -9.56
N ALA A 186 5.83 -0.89 -8.24
CA ALA A 186 4.75 -1.09 -7.27
C ALA A 186 3.65 -0.02 -7.41
N ILE A 187 4.02 1.26 -7.47
CA ILE A 187 3.08 2.37 -7.67
C ILE A 187 2.38 2.24 -9.03
N GLY A 188 3.13 1.88 -10.07
CA GLY A 188 2.61 1.67 -11.41
C GLY A 188 1.58 0.56 -11.48
N ALA A 189 1.82 -0.57 -10.81
CA ALA A 189 0.88 -1.69 -10.73
C ALA A 189 -0.44 -1.29 -10.06
N ALA A 190 -0.38 -0.54 -8.94
CA ALA A 190 -1.60 -0.01 -8.30
C ALA A 190 -2.36 0.95 -9.21
N HIS A 191 -1.64 1.83 -9.92
CA HIS A 191 -2.26 2.77 -10.85
C HIS A 191 -2.89 2.10 -12.07
N GLU A 192 -2.27 1.04 -12.58
CA GLU A 192 -2.82 0.25 -13.69
C GLU A 192 -4.11 -0.45 -13.26
N GLU A 193 -4.12 -1.13 -12.10
CA GLU A 193 -5.31 -1.76 -11.53
C GLU A 193 -6.45 -0.75 -11.30
N TYR A 194 -6.12 0.44 -10.76
CA TYR A 194 -7.06 1.56 -10.62
C TYR A 194 -7.68 1.96 -11.96
N THR A 195 -6.86 2.10 -13.00
CA THR A 195 -7.32 2.51 -14.33
C THR A 195 -8.22 1.45 -14.95
N ASP A 196 -7.81 0.19 -14.87
CA ASP A 196 -8.57 -0.95 -15.38
C ASP A 196 -9.93 -1.10 -14.67
N SER A 197 -9.95 -0.95 -13.35
CA SER A 197 -11.19 -0.98 -12.55
C SER A 197 -12.18 0.12 -12.98
N LEU A 198 -11.70 1.34 -13.22
CA LEU A 198 -12.56 2.44 -13.71
C LEU A 198 -13.05 2.19 -15.14
N ASP A 199 -12.18 1.72 -16.03
CA ASP A 199 -12.54 1.40 -17.42
C ASP A 199 -13.61 0.30 -17.47
N GLU A 200 -13.51 -0.73 -16.66
CA GLU A 200 -14.52 -1.80 -16.53
C GLU A 200 -15.89 -1.25 -16.09
N MET A 201 -15.89 -0.22 -15.25
CA MET A 201 -17.10 0.46 -14.80
C MET A 201 -17.61 1.54 -15.78
N GLY A 202 -16.85 1.80 -16.86
CA GLY A 202 -17.19 2.85 -17.85
C GLY A 202 -16.92 4.28 -17.34
N GLU A 203 -16.06 4.40 -16.33
CA GLU A 203 -15.65 5.67 -15.73
C GLU A 203 -14.29 6.14 -16.30
N SER A 204 -14.09 7.46 -16.37
CA SER A 204 -12.78 7.99 -16.79
C SER A 204 -11.81 8.07 -15.61
N PRO A 205 -10.55 7.66 -15.77
CA PRO A 205 -9.53 7.83 -14.72
C PRO A 205 -9.08 9.28 -14.54
N GLU A 206 -9.54 10.21 -15.38
CA GLU A 206 -9.24 11.64 -15.23
C GLU A 206 -10.10 12.26 -14.12
N PRO A 207 -9.56 13.25 -13.36
CA PRO A 207 -10.34 13.95 -12.35
C PRO A 207 -11.52 14.67 -13.02
N SER A 208 -12.68 14.63 -12.39
CA SER A 208 -13.86 15.41 -12.83
C SER A 208 -13.53 16.89 -12.74
N SER A 209 -13.66 17.61 -13.84
CA SER A 209 -13.39 19.06 -13.95
C SER A 209 -14.33 19.87 -13.09
#